data_08816ec2ab2561b06be3b8ca29b739d0
#
_entry.id   08816ec2ab2561b06be3b8ca29b739d0
#
_cell.length_a   1.000
_cell.length_b   1.000
_cell.length_c   1.000
_cell.angle_alpha   90.00
_cell.angle_beta   90.00
_cell.angle_gamma   90.00
#
_symmetry.space_group_name_H-M   'P 1'
#
loop_
_entity.id
_entity.type
_entity.pdbx_description
1 polymer ?
#
loop_
_entity_poly.entity_id
_entity_poly.type
_entity_poly.pdbx_seq_one_letter_code
_entity_poly.pdbx_strand_id
1 'polypeptide(L)'
;MKDEFITRVGVWGQRHYAYLKKHSPTVINVMRMKGTLEQYLKDIDKDAKDMFDKLVKQLSDSEGINEELKSANEIDWIRSMNSIRNRAEEIVLSEVIYN
;
A
#
# COMPACT_ATOMS: atom_id res chain seq x y z
N MET A 1 -0.62 26.24 -1.89
CA MET A 1 0.61 25.70 -1.29
C MET A 1 0.82 24.25 -1.75
N LYS A 2 2.01 23.95 -2.20
CA LYS A 2 2.34 22.59 -2.61
C LYS A 2 2.99 21.85 -1.46
N ASP A 3 2.54 20.61 -1.23
CA ASP A 3 3.17 19.74 -0.26
C ASP A 3 4.34 19.02 -0.92
N GLU A 4 5.47 19.71 -1.00
CA GLU A 4 6.65 19.22 -1.74
C GLU A 4 7.22 17.92 -1.18
N PHE A 5 7.02 17.68 0.12
CA PHE A 5 7.45 16.44 0.76
C PHE A 5 6.79 15.20 0.17
N ILE A 6 5.69 15.36 -0.58
CA ILE A 6 4.93 14.20 -1.09
C ILE A 6 5.79 13.29 -1.97
N THR A 7 6.80 13.83 -2.62
CA THR A 7 7.73 13.04 -3.41
C THR A 7 8.61 12.12 -2.56
N ARG A 8 8.71 12.40 -1.24
CA ARG A 8 9.45 11.57 -0.28
C ARG A 8 8.57 10.51 0.38
N VAL A 9 7.26 10.56 0.12
CA VAL A 9 6.31 9.58 0.64
C VAL A 9 6.13 8.51 -0.43
N GLY A 10 6.04 7.25 -0.03
CA GLY A 10 5.86 6.14 -0.96
C GLY A 10 4.48 6.11 -1.59
N VAL A 11 4.29 5.16 -2.49
CA VAL A 11 3.06 5.03 -3.30
C VAL A 11 1.79 4.93 -2.45
N TRP A 12 1.85 4.15 -1.38
CA TRP A 12 0.67 3.95 -0.51
C TRP A 12 0.29 5.25 0.20
N GLY A 13 1.28 5.95 0.75
CA GLY A 13 1.03 7.23 1.41
C GLY A 13 0.52 8.29 0.43
N GLN A 14 1.03 8.31 -0.80
CA GLN A 14 0.57 9.23 -1.83
C GLN A 14 -0.89 8.96 -2.20
N ARG A 15 -1.29 7.69 -2.30
CA ARG A 15 -2.69 7.31 -2.55
C ARG A 15 -3.61 7.78 -1.42
N HIS A 16 -3.17 7.62 -0.18
CA HIS A 16 -3.94 8.08 0.97
C HIS A 16 -4.08 9.60 0.98
N TYR A 17 -3.01 10.31 0.66
CA TYR A 17 -3.02 11.75 0.53
C TYR A 17 -4.06 12.21 -0.51
N ALA A 18 -4.05 11.60 -1.69
CA ALA A 18 -5.01 11.91 -2.74
C ALA A 18 -6.46 11.65 -2.29
N TYR A 19 -6.67 10.55 -1.57
CA TYR A 19 -7.97 10.22 -0.99
C TYR A 19 -8.44 11.27 0.01
N LEU A 20 -7.56 11.69 0.92
CA LEU A 20 -7.89 12.71 1.92
C LEU A 20 -8.16 14.07 1.28
N LYS A 21 -7.41 14.44 0.25
CA LYS A 21 -7.64 15.69 -0.46
C LYS A 21 -9.05 15.75 -1.03
N LYS A 22 -9.54 14.63 -1.54
CA LYS A 22 -10.86 14.54 -2.16
C LYS A 22 -11.97 14.48 -1.12
N HIS A 23 -11.79 13.72 -0.05
CA HIS A 23 -12.86 13.40 0.90
C HIS A 23 -12.79 14.16 2.23
N SER A 24 -11.61 14.62 2.62
CA SER A 24 -11.41 15.24 3.93
C SER A 24 -10.33 16.32 3.90
N PRO A 25 -10.48 17.35 3.05
CA PRO A 25 -9.44 18.38 2.92
C PRO A 25 -9.16 19.13 4.22
N THR A 26 -10.15 19.24 5.10
CA THR A 26 -9.97 19.87 6.40
C THR A 26 -8.95 19.14 7.26
N VAL A 27 -8.96 17.81 7.22
CA VAL A 27 -7.99 16.98 7.96
C VAL A 27 -6.56 17.30 7.49
N ILE A 28 -6.37 17.40 6.17
CA ILE A 28 -5.06 17.76 5.60
C ILE A 28 -4.62 19.14 6.10
N ASN A 29 -5.52 20.13 6.06
CA ASN A 29 -5.19 21.48 6.49
C ASN A 29 -4.81 21.52 7.97
N VAL A 30 -5.52 20.81 8.82
CA VAL A 30 -5.20 20.74 10.25
C VAL A 30 -3.82 20.12 10.47
N MET A 31 -3.53 19.02 9.82
CA MET A 31 -2.22 18.36 9.95
C MET A 31 -1.09 19.21 9.37
N ARG A 32 -1.36 19.93 8.28
CA ARG A 32 -0.39 20.84 7.70
C ARG A 32 -0.06 21.98 8.67
N MET A 33 -1.08 22.56 9.31
CA MET A 33 -0.88 23.62 10.31
C MET A 33 -0.11 23.11 11.52
N LYS A 34 -0.33 21.88 11.93
CA LYS A 34 0.37 21.27 13.07
C LYS A 34 1.77 20.76 12.71
N GLY A 35 2.11 20.71 11.41
CA GLY A 35 3.39 20.19 10.97
C GLY A 35 3.49 18.67 11.06
N THR A 36 2.35 17.95 11.08
CA THR A 36 2.32 16.49 11.27
C THR A 36 1.96 15.72 9.99
N LEU A 37 1.65 16.42 8.90
CA LEU A 37 1.15 15.78 7.68
C LEU A 37 2.17 14.83 7.05
N GLU A 38 3.41 15.26 6.92
CA GLU A 38 4.46 14.44 6.30
C GLU A 38 4.66 13.13 7.06
N GLN A 39 4.81 13.22 8.39
CA GLN A 39 5.04 12.03 9.21
C GLN A 39 3.82 11.10 9.19
N TYR A 40 2.63 11.68 9.25
CA TYR A 40 1.40 10.89 9.17
C TYR A 40 1.36 10.06 7.88
N LEU A 41 1.66 10.67 6.74
CA LEU A 41 1.63 9.97 5.45
C LEU A 41 2.73 8.93 5.33
N LYS A 42 3.91 9.19 5.91
CA LYS A 42 5.00 8.21 5.95
C LYS A 42 4.62 7.00 6.80
N ASP A 43 3.94 7.23 7.92
CA ASP A 43 3.48 6.15 8.80
C ASP A 43 2.43 5.30 8.11
N ILE A 44 1.47 5.93 7.41
CA ILE A 44 0.47 5.22 6.61
C ILE A 44 1.14 4.38 5.52
N ASP A 45 2.11 4.97 4.83
CA ASP A 45 2.85 4.27 3.77
C ASP A 45 3.54 3.03 4.31
N LYS A 46 4.21 3.15 5.45
CA LYS A 46 4.89 2.03 6.08
C LYS A 46 3.90 0.95 6.51
N ASP A 47 2.80 1.33 7.15
CA ASP A 47 1.79 0.37 7.61
C ASP A 47 1.17 -0.37 6.43
N ALA A 48 0.86 0.34 5.36
CA ALA A 48 0.30 -0.26 4.14
C ALA A 48 1.29 -1.23 3.50
N LYS A 49 2.55 -0.83 3.40
CA LYS A 49 3.60 -1.68 2.82
C LYS A 49 3.80 -2.95 3.65
N ASP A 50 3.87 -2.82 4.97
CA ASP A 50 4.03 -3.96 5.86
C ASP A 50 2.85 -4.93 5.74
N MET A 51 1.64 -4.39 5.67
CA MET A 51 0.43 -5.21 5.47
C MET A 51 0.45 -5.91 4.12
N PHE A 52 0.82 -5.21 3.07
CA PHE A 52 0.92 -5.77 1.72
C PHE A 52 1.90 -6.94 1.69
N ASP A 53 3.10 -6.73 2.20
CA ASP A 53 4.15 -7.76 2.20
C ASP A 53 3.70 -9.00 3.00
N LYS A 54 3.07 -8.78 4.13
CA LYS A 54 2.53 -9.86 4.97
C LYS A 54 1.43 -10.64 4.25
N LEU A 55 0.51 -9.94 3.59
CA LEU A 55 -0.58 -10.58 2.85
C LEU A 55 -0.06 -11.38 1.67
N VAL A 56 0.90 -10.85 0.93
CA VAL A 56 1.51 -11.56 -0.19
C VAL A 56 2.14 -12.87 0.31
N LYS A 57 2.87 -12.80 1.41
CA LYS A 57 3.49 -14.00 2.00
C LYS A 57 2.44 -15.01 2.46
N GLN A 58 1.43 -14.55 3.18
CA GLN A 58 0.38 -15.44 3.70
C GLN A 58 -0.40 -16.11 2.57
N LEU A 59 -0.77 -15.35 1.55
CA LEU A 59 -1.51 -15.89 0.41
C LEU A 59 -0.67 -16.87 -0.41
N SER A 60 0.60 -16.53 -0.66
CA SER A 60 1.47 -17.44 -1.40
C SER A 60 1.72 -18.74 -0.64
N ASP A 61 1.96 -18.66 0.67
CA ASP A 61 2.14 -19.86 1.51
C ASP A 61 0.87 -20.72 1.50
N SER A 62 -0.29 -20.09 1.67
CA SER A 62 -1.58 -20.77 1.73
C SER A 62 -1.95 -21.46 0.40
N GLU A 63 -1.55 -20.87 -0.73
CA GLU A 63 -1.87 -21.39 -2.07
C GLU A 63 -0.73 -22.23 -2.68
N GLY A 64 0.34 -22.48 -1.93
CA GLY A 64 1.44 -23.31 -2.39
C GLY A 64 2.28 -22.67 -3.49
N ILE A 65 2.32 -21.34 -3.56
CA ILE A 65 3.09 -20.60 -4.56
C ILE A 65 4.49 -20.34 -3.99
N ASN A 66 5.46 -21.14 -4.40
CA ASN A 66 6.80 -21.16 -3.81
C ASN A 66 7.89 -21.29 -4.87
N GLU A 67 9.15 -21.40 -4.41
CA GLU A 67 10.30 -21.54 -5.30
C GLU A 67 10.27 -22.84 -6.12
N GLU A 68 9.67 -23.91 -5.59
CA GLU A 68 9.53 -25.17 -6.33
C GLU A 68 8.63 -24.97 -7.53
N LEU A 69 7.50 -24.27 -7.37
CA LEU A 69 6.61 -23.95 -8.48
C LEU A 69 7.32 -23.06 -9.49
N LYS A 70 8.08 -22.07 -9.03
CA LYS A 70 8.84 -21.17 -9.90
C LYS A 70 9.81 -21.95 -10.77
N SER A 71 10.53 -22.92 -10.19
CA SER A 71 11.47 -23.75 -10.92
C SER A 71 10.79 -24.72 -11.90
N ALA A 72 9.63 -25.27 -11.49
CA ALA A 72 8.90 -26.25 -12.30
C ALA A 72 8.09 -25.60 -13.41
N ASN A 73 7.47 -24.46 -13.15
CA ASN A 73 6.61 -23.75 -14.10
C ASN A 73 6.59 -22.27 -13.81
N GLU A 74 7.56 -21.55 -14.40
CA GLU A 74 7.73 -20.13 -14.16
C GLU A 74 6.52 -19.29 -14.58
N ILE A 75 5.88 -19.66 -15.68
CA ILE A 75 4.70 -18.91 -16.19
C ILE A 75 3.55 -19.00 -15.20
N ASP A 76 3.27 -20.18 -14.67
CA ASP A 76 2.23 -20.37 -13.66
C ASP A 76 2.57 -19.62 -12.37
N TRP A 77 3.85 -19.64 -11.98
CA TRP A 77 4.31 -18.90 -10.81
C TRP A 77 4.05 -17.40 -10.98
N ILE A 78 4.40 -16.82 -12.14
CA ILE A 78 4.18 -15.39 -12.43
C ILE A 78 2.70 -15.05 -12.38
N ARG A 79 1.85 -15.85 -13.00
CA ARG A 79 0.39 -15.62 -13.00
C ARG A 79 -0.17 -15.64 -11.58
N SER A 80 0.24 -16.65 -10.82
CA SER A 80 -0.22 -16.81 -9.44
C SER A 80 0.22 -15.66 -8.56
N MET A 81 1.48 -15.22 -8.68
CA MET A 81 1.98 -14.09 -7.91
C MET A 81 1.30 -12.78 -8.29
N ASN A 82 1.01 -12.57 -9.58
CA ASN A 82 0.26 -11.39 -10.02
C ASN A 82 -1.14 -11.36 -9.40
N SER A 83 -1.82 -12.49 -9.39
CA SER A 83 -3.15 -12.61 -8.76
C SER A 83 -3.08 -12.31 -7.26
N ILE A 84 -2.07 -12.87 -6.58
CA ILE A 84 -1.87 -12.68 -5.14
C ILE A 84 -1.61 -11.20 -4.83
N ARG A 85 -0.74 -10.55 -5.61
CA ARG A 85 -0.44 -9.14 -5.42
C ARG A 85 -1.66 -8.25 -5.65
N ASN A 86 -2.47 -8.55 -6.65
CA ASN A 86 -3.69 -7.79 -6.92
C ASN A 86 -4.68 -7.91 -5.76
N ARG A 87 -4.86 -9.13 -5.22
CA ARG A 87 -5.75 -9.34 -4.07
C ARG A 87 -5.23 -8.66 -2.82
N ALA A 88 -3.93 -8.74 -2.56
CA ALA A 88 -3.30 -8.06 -1.43
C ALA A 88 -3.45 -6.54 -1.55
N GLU A 89 -3.24 -5.99 -2.75
CA GLU A 89 -3.42 -4.56 -3.00
C GLU A 89 -4.85 -4.11 -2.70
N GLU A 90 -5.85 -4.85 -3.16
CA GLU A 90 -7.26 -4.52 -2.89
C GLU A 90 -7.56 -4.49 -1.38
N ILE A 91 -7.01 -5.44 -0.64
CA ILE A 91 -7.20 -5.49 0.81
C ILE A 91 -6.56 -4.28 1.48
N VAL A 92 -5.32 -3.95 1.12
CA VAL A 92 -4.63 -2.80 1.71
C VAL A 92 -5.34 -1.49 1.37
N LEU A 93 -5.79 -1.33 0.12
CA LEU A 93 -6.54 -0.13 -0.28
C LEU A 93 -7.79 0.02 0.58
N SER A 94 -8.53 -1.05 0.77
CA SER A 94 -9.76 -1.04 1.55
C SER A 94 -9.52 -0.80 3.04
N GLU A 95 -8.50 -1.44 3.61
CA GLU A 95 -8.27 -1.45 5.05
C GLU A 95 -7.50 -0.23 5.55
N VAL A 96 -6.59 0.31 4.76
CA VAL A 96 -5.66 1.35 5.18
C VAL A 96 -5.85 2.65 4.42
N ILE A 97 -5.94 2.57 3.10
CA ILE A 97 -5.84 3.75 2.24
C ILE A 97 -7.18 4.49 2.12
N TYR A 98 -8.26 3.77 1.89
CA TYR A 98 -9.59 4.34 1.67
C TYR A 98 -10.52 4.18 2.89
N ASN A 99 -9.93 4.15 4.02
CA ASN A 99 -10.69 3.98 5.26
C ASN A 99 -10.90 5.31 6.00
#